data_a09400cb2ef7f8ede22a1e44198ac308
#
_entry.id   a09400cb2ef7f8ede22a1e44198ac308
#
_cell.length_a   1.000
_cell.length_b   1.000
_cell.length_c   1.000
_cell.angle_alpha   90.00
_cell.angle_beta   90.00
_cell.angle_gamma   90.00
#
_symmetry.space_group_name_H-M   'P 1'
#
loop_
_entity.id
_entity.type
_entity.pdbx_description
1 polymer ?
#
loop_
_entity_poly.entity_id
_entity_poly.type
_entity_poly.pdbx_seq_one_letter_code
_entity_poly.pdbx_strand_id
1 'polypeptide(L)'
;MGSSDSALAADRLRTDGVLMQHFREWGLSGPRWEEFHRQLLAHGLEVVTKLVRSGAMFARCDQQGRFLQRQEIPPQEAEELASDAVYEGYVIFRDRGLLGREWTVEHGQPLNEYFVNACVLAFPNVYRRWQTRGNGWQDVRLVDTVASLENVVTEGTPEDAVIEQDAVNAAFAALSEDNRRLLFLHDQGYSHAEIGELLRLTPRAVEGRIRRARLSVRRLPEEER
;
A
#
# COMPACT_ATOMS: atom_id res chain seq x y z
N MET A 1 24.55 -26.75 16.64
CA MET A 1 23.60 -25.68 16.95
C MET A 1 22.39 -25.59 16.02
N GLY A 2 22.34 -26.26 14.87
CA GLY A 2 21.26 -26.14 13.89
C GLY A 2 19.97 -26.95 14.12
N SER A 3 20.00 -28.03 14.93
CA SER A 3 18.85 -28.94 15.05
C SER A 3 17.75 -28.40 15.97
N SER A 4 18.10 -27.69 17.03
CA SER A 4 17.14 -27.11 17.99
C SER A 4 16.42 -25.91 17.40
N ASP A 5 17.10 -25.06 16.62
CA ASP A 5 16.49 -23.90 15.96
C ASP A 5 15.48 -24.31 14.89
N SER A 6 15.78 -25.39 14.14
CA SER A 6 14.86 -25.94 13.14
C SER A 6 13.60 -26.53 13.77
N ALA A 7 13.73 -27.20 14.93
CA ALA A 7 12.59 -27.76 15.64
C ALA A 7 11.68 -26.67 16.22
N LEU A 8 12.25 -25.58 16.76
CA LEU A 8 11.52 -24.44 17.27
C LEU A 8 10.78 -23.68 16.16
N ALA A 9 11.41 -23.51 14.99
CA ALA A 9 10.80 -22.90 13.84
C ALA A 9 9.61 -23.72 13.30
N ALA A 10 9.75 -25.04 13.23
CA ALA A 10 8.68 -25.94 12.82
C ALA A 10 7.50 -25.95 13.81
N ASP A 11 7.78 -25.87 15.11
CA ASP A 11 6.76 -25.81 16.16
C ASP A 11 5.98 -24.48 16.09
N ARG A 12 6.69 -23.37 15.85
CA ARG A 12 6.09 -22.06 15.65
C ARG A 12 5.14 -22.04 14.44
N LEU A 13 5.57 -22.56 13.30
CA LEU A 13 4.74 -22.66 12.10
C LEU A 13 3.48 -23.48 12.32
N ARG A 14 3.56 -24.57 13.09
CA ARG A 14 2.37 -25.37 13.45
C ARG A 14 1.42 -24.57 14.32
N THR A 15 1.94 -23.86 15.30
CA THR A 15 1.16 -23.00 16.20
C THR A 15 0.46 -21.89 15.40
N ASP A 16 1.18 -21.23 14.49
CA ASP A 16 0.63 -20.21 13.58
C ASP A 16 -0.49 -20.81 12.72
N GLY A 17 -0.33 -22.04 12.21
CA GLY A 17 -1.35 -22.74 11.42
C GLY A 17 -2.65 -22.98 12.19
N VAL A 18 -2.54 -23.48 13.42
CA VAL A 18 -3.70 -23.71 14.30
C VAL A 18 -4.41 -22.38 14.62
N LEU A 19 -3.65 -21.35 14.93
CA LEU A 19 -4.17 -20.02 15.22
C LEU A 19 -4.92 -19.44 14.02
N MET A 20 -4.36 -19.55 12.83
CA MET A 20 -4.95 -19.07 11.59
C MET A 20 -6.23 -19.82 11.21
N GLN A 21 -6.25 -21.14 11.39
CA GLN A 21 -7.45 -21.94 11.18
C GLN A 21 -8.56 -21.49 12.14
N HIS A 22 -8.23 -21.28 13.41
CA HIS A 22 -9.18 -20.79 14.40
C HIS A 22 -9.80 -19.44 13.97
N PHE A 23 -9.01 -18.47 13.55
CA PHE A 23 -9.52 -17.16 13.13
C PHE A 23 -10.36 -17.22 11.85
N ARG A 24 -10.06 -18.15 10.94
CA ARG A 24 -10.88 -18.37 9.73
C ARG A 24 -12.23 -19.01 10.03
N GLU A 25 -12.30 -19.86 11.04
CA GLU A 25 -13.54 -20.57 11.44
C GLU A 25 -14.41 -19.71 12.33
N TRP A 26 -13.84 -18.99 13.29
CA TRP A 26 -14.55 -18.26 14.34
C TRP A 26 -14.67 -16.75 14.09
N GLY A 27 -14.02 -16.26 13.05
CA GLY A 27 -14.03 -14.84 12.67
C GLY A 27 -12.93 -14.01 13.33
N LEU A 28 -12.77 -12.78 12.83
CA LEU A 28 -11.78 -11.82 13.26
C LEU A 28 -12.35 -10.91 14.36
N SER A 29 -12.82 -11.50 15.46
CA SER A 29 -13.42 -10.78 16.57
C SER A 29 -13.27 -11.53 17.89
N GLY A 30 -13.48 -10.82 18.99
CA GLY A 30 -13.41 -11.35 20.34
C GLY A 30 -12.02 -11.28 20.98
N PRO A 31 -11.92 -11.61 22.30
CA PRO A 31 -10.73 -11.32 23.11
C PRO A 31 -9.43 -11.95 22.59
N ARG A 32 -9.51 -13.16 22.02
CA ARG A 32 -8.33 -13.85 21.46
C ARG A 32 -7.82 -13.17 20.21
N TRP A 33 -8.75 -12.71 19.35
CA TRP A 33 -8.37 -11.94 18.16
C TRP A 33 -7.78 -10.60 18.55
N GLU A 34 -8.39 -9.89 19.48
CA GLU A 34 -7.93 -8.58 19.93
C GLU A 34 -6.50 -8.66 20.52
N GLU A 35 -6.24 -9.67 21.33
CA GLU A 35 -4.91 -9.90 21.90
C GLU A 35 -3.87 -10.25 20.83
N PHE A 36 -4.20 -11.17 19.92
CA PHE A 36 -3.34 -11.51 18.79
C PHE A 36 -3.04 -10.27 17.92
N HIS A 37 -4.10 -9.53 17.54
CA HIS A 37 -4.00 -8.33 16.72
C HIS A 37 -3.12 -7.28 17.38
N ARG A 38 -3.30 -7.03 18.66
CA ARG A 38 -2.47 -6.11 19.44
C ARG A 38 -1.00 -6.51 19.44
N GLN A 39 -0.70 -7.79 19.67
CA GLN A 39 0.67 -8.30 19.66
C GLN A 39 1.31 -8.23 18.27
N LEU A 40 0.54 -8.55 17.23
CA LEU A 40 0.99 -8.50 15.85
C LEU A 40 1.37 -7.07 15.45
N LEU A 41 0.48 -6.09 15.75
CA LEU A 41 0.75 -4.68 15.46
C LEU A 41 1.95 -4.14 16.25
N ALA A 42 2.08 -4.47 17.54
CA ALA A 42 3.20 -4.07 18.37
C ALA A 42 4.54 -4.62 17.82
N HIS A 43 4.56 -5.90 17.42
CA HIS A 43 5.72 -6.51 16.79
C HIS A 43 6.06 -5.84 15.45
N GLY A 44 5.05 -5.61 14.61
CA GLY A 44 5.24 -4.93 13.34
C GLY A 44 5.82 -3.54 13.50
N LEU A 45 5.27 -2.76 14.43
CA LEU A 45 5.74 -1.40 14.70
C LEU A 45 7.20 -1.40 15.18
N GLU A 46 7.57 -2.29 16.08
CA GLU A 46 8.95 -2.42 16.56
C GLU A 46 9.91 -2.74 15.40
N VAL A 47 9.60 -3.75 14.59
CA VAL A 47 10.47 -4.22 13.51
C VAL A 47 10.53 -3.18 12.38
N VAL A 48 9.38 -2.66 11.94
CA VAL A 48 9.31 -1.71 10.84
C VAL A 48 10.00 -0.40 11.21
N THR A 49 9.82 0.12 12.43
CA THR A 49 10.55 1.31 12.91
C THR A 49 12.07 1.10 12.86
N LYS A 50 12.56 -0.06 13.29
CA LYS A 50 14.00 -0.39 13.20
C LYS A 50 14.47 -0.43 11.74
N LEU A 51 13.68 -1.03 10.85
CA LEU A 51 14.00 -1.10 9.41
C LEU A 51 14.03 0.29 8.76
N VAL A 52 13.08 1.17 9.10
CA VAL A 52 13.02 2.54 8.58
C VAL A 52 14.21 3.36 9.10
N ARG A 53 14.45 3.36 10.41
CA ARG A 53 15.55 4.11 11.04
C ARG A 53 16.94 3.68 10.55
N SER A 54 17.13 2.39 10.30
CA SER A 54 18.41 1.86 9.79
C SER A 54 18.58 1.99 8.27
N GLY A 55 17.54 2.39 7.54
CA GLY A 55 17.51 2.37 6.08
C GLY A 55 17.40 0.97 5.46
N ALA A 56 17.34 -0.09 6.28
CA ALA A 56 17.22 -1.47 5.79
C ALA A 56 15.86 -1.73 5.10
N MET A 57 14.85 -0.89 5.37
CA MET A 57 13.57 -0.95 4.69
C MET A 57 13.73 -0.79 3.17
N PHE A 58 14.58 0.13 2.71
CA PHE A 58 14.83 0.33 1.29
C PHE A 58 15.46 -0.90 0.64
N ALA A 59 16.42 -1.55 1.33
CA ALA A 59 17.02 -2.77 0.79
C ALA A 59 16.00 -3.91 0.65
N ARG A 60 15.04 -4.02 1.59
CA ARG A 60 13.93 -4.98 1.46
C ARG A 60 12.98 -4.65 0.32
N CYS A 61 12.68 -3.38 0.10
CA CYS A 61 11.90 -2.93 -1.07
C CYS A 61 12.62 -3.27 -2.38
N ASP A 62 13.93 -3.01 -2.45
CA ASP A 62 14.75 -3.32 -3.63
C ASP A 62 14.74 -4.83 -3.94
N GLN A 63 14.81 -5.71 -2.93
CA GLN A 63 14.70 -7.16 -3.08
C GLN A 63 13.34 -7.61 -3.65
N GLN A 64 12.29 -6.82 -3.42
CA GLN A 64 10.96 -7.05 -3.99
C GLN A 64 10.75 -6.34 -5.34
N GLY A 65 11.81 -5.80 -5.94
CA GLY A 65 11.75 -5.08 -7.22
C GLY A 65 11.11 -3.69 -7.13
N ARG A 66 11.03 -3.12 -5.92
CA ARG A 66 10.43 -1.79 -5.68
C ARG A 66 11.53 -0.78 -5.35
N PHE A 67 12.06 -0.15 -6.37
CA PHE A 67 13.14 0.83 -6.23
C PHE A 67 12.57 2.18 -5.82
N LEU A 68 13.07 2.72 -4.71
CA LEU A 68 12.68 4.01 -4.15
C LEU A 68 13.84 4.98 -4.19
N GLN A 69 13.56 6.23 -4.56
CA GLN A 69 14.54 7.30 -4.42
C GLN A 69 14.72 7.61 -2.93
N ARG A 70 15.90 7.26 -2.38
CA ARG A 70 16.19 7.41 -0.96
C ARG A 70 16.37 8.87 -0.61
N GLN A 71 15.69 9.31 0.43
CA GLN A 71 15.88 10.60 1.10
C GLN A 71 16.16 10.33 2.58
N GLU A 72 16.80 11.28 3.24
CA GLU A 72 17.01 11.23 4.68
C GLU A 72 15.65 11.39 5.38
N ILE A 73 15.30 10.43 6.23
CA ILE A 73 14.07 10.45 7.02
C ILE A 73 14.43 10.99 8.41
N PRO A 74 13.86 12.13 8.83
CA PRO A 74 14.06 12.63 10.18
C PRO A 74 13.64 11.59 11.23
N PRO A 75 14.37 11.43 12.35
CA PRO A 75 14.08 10.40 13.35
C PRO A 75 12.65 10.44 13.91
N GLN A 76 12.07 11.64 14.05
CA GLN A 76 10.70 11.85 14.52
C GLN A 76 9.66 11.39 13.48
N GLU A 77 9.97 11.46 12.19
CA GLU A 77 9.08 11.06 11.10
C GLU A 77 9.19 9.56 10.80
N ALA A 78 10.28 8.92 11.22
CA ALA A 78 10.47 7.49 11.02
C ALA A 78 9.42 6.64 11.75
N GLU A 79 8.92 7.10 12.90
CA GLU A 79 7.87 6.41 13.66
C GLU A 79 6.50 6.57 12.98
N GLU A 80 6.21 7.75 12.46
CA GLU A 80 4.97 8.00 11.70
C GLU A 80 4.93 7.14 10.43
N LEU A 81 6.02 7.15 9.64
CA LEU A 81 6.16 6.30 8.46
C LEU A 81 6.02 4.81 8.79
N ALA A 82 6.62 4.36 9.89
CA ALA A 82 6.50 2.98 10.33
C ALA A 82 5.06 2.64 10.73
N SER A 83 4.38 3.54 11.43
CA SER A 83 2.99 3.37 11.84
C SER A 83 2.05 3.27 10.64
N ASP A 84 2.20 4.16 9.67
CA ASP A 84 1.44 4.13 8.43
C ASP A 84 1.68 2.85 7.63
N ALA A 85 2.96 2.42 7.52
CA ALA A 85 3.32 1.19 6.83
C ALA A 85 2.77 -0.07 7.52
N VAL A 86 2.73 -0.07 8.85
CA VAL A 86 2.15 -1.16 9.65
C VAL A 86 0.63 -1.20 9.47
N TYR A 87 -0.04 -0.06 9.48
CA TYR A 87 -1.47 0.01 9.25
C TYR A 87 -1.87 -0.52 7.86
N GLU A 88 -1.22 -0.05 6.81
CA GLU A 88 -1.50 -0.52 5.44
C GLU A 88 -1.06 -1.97 5.23
N GLY A 89 0.08 -2.35 5.80
CA GLY A 89 0.55 -3.73 5.80
C GLY A 89 -0.43 -4.67 6.50
N TYR A 90 -1.09 -4.21 7.57
CA TYR A 90 -2.14 -4.97 8.24
C TYR A 90 -3.36 -5.19 7.32
N VAL A 91 -3.76 -4.21 6.53
CA VAL A 91 -4.84 -4.37 5.56
C VAL A 91 -4.49 -5.46 4.53
N ILE A 92 -3.26 -5.43 3.98
CA ILE A 92 -2.76 -6.45 3.04
C ILE A 92 -2.73 -7.82 3.73
N PHE A 93 -2.19 -7.91 4.94
CA PHE A 93 -2.11 -9.13 5.73
C PHE A 93 -3.50 -9.74 5.97
N ARG A 94 -4.46 -8.92 6.42
CA ARG A 94 -5.84 -9.35 6.68
C ARG A 94 -6.50 -9.85 5.40
N ASP A 95 -6.48 -9.06 4.34
CA ASP A 95 -7.28 -9.31 3.14
C ASP A 95 -6.68 -10.43 2.29
N ARG A 96 -5.38 -10.50 2.13
CA ARG A 96 -4.68 -11.54 1.36
C ARG A 96 -4.31 -12.74 2.23
N GLY A 97 -3.61 -12.52 3.31
CA GLY A 97 -3.07 -13.60 4.16
C GLY A 97 -4.15 -14.36 4.89
N LEU A 98 -5.04 -13.63 5.60
CA LEU A 98 -6.09 -14.25 6.41
C LEU A 98 -7.30 -14.67 5.56
N LEU A 99 -7.98 -13.70 4.96
CA LEU A 99 -9.24 -13.91 4.23
C LEU A 99 -8.99 -14.51 2.85
N GLY A 100 -7.97 -14.05 2.13
CA GLY A 100 -7.56 -14.54 0.82
C GLY A 100 -6.82 -15.88 0.85
N ARG A 101 -6.46 -16.37 2.05
CA ARG A 101 -5.75 -17.65 2.26
C ARG A 101 -4.40 -17.76 1.55
N GLU A 102 -3.74 -16.64 1.25
CA GLU A 102 -2.41 -16.66 0.64
C GLU A 102 -1.34 -17.14 1.61
N TRP A 103 -1.52 -16.91 2.92
CA TRP A 103 -0.63 -17.48 3.92
C TRP A 103 -1.04 -18.92 4.26
N THR A 104 -0.11 -19.84 4.15
CA THR A 104 -0.25 -21.24 4.55
C THR A 104 1.02 -21.75 5.23
N VAL A 105 0.90 -22.77 6.05
CA VAL A 105 2.02 -23.41 6.76
C VAL A 105 3.03 -24.01 5.78
N GLU A 106 2.56 -24.51 4.64
CA GLU A 106 3.36 -25.15 3.59
C GLU A 106 4.39 -24.21 2.96
N HIS A 107 4.12 -22.90 2.97
CA HIS A 107 5.09 -21.89 2.50
C HIS A 107 6.27 -21.70 3.45
N GLY A 108 6.23 -22.29 4.65
CA GLY A 108 7.35 -22.33 5.59
C GLY A 108 7.71 -20.97 6.20
N GLN A 109 6.88 -19.95 6.02
CA GLN A 109 7.11 -18.61 6.54
C GLN A 109 6.29 -18.36 7.81
N PRO A 110 6.92 -18.00 8.95
CA PRO A 110 6.22 -17.61 10.16
C PRO A 110 5.25 -16.44 9.92
N LEU A 111 4.13 -16.45 10.64
CA LEU A 111 3.06 -15.48 10.46
C LEU A 111 3.49 -14.02 10.69
N ASN A 112 4.34 -13.79 11.68
CA ASN A 112 4.89 -12.47 11.96
C ASN A 112 5.84 -11.98 10.86
N GLU A 113 6.61 -12.88 10.22
CA GLU A 113 7.44 -12.51 9.07
C GLU A 113 6.60 -12.19 7.84
N TYR A 114 5.55 -12.97 7.59
CA TYR A 114 4.59 -12.68 6.54
C TYR A 114 3.95 -11.30 6.74
N PHE A 115 3.59 -10.96 7.98
CA PHE A 115 3.08 -9.64 8.32
C PHE A 115 4.10 -8.52 8.08
N VAL A 116 5.35 -8.69 8.52
CA VAL A 116 6.41 -7.71 8.24
C VAL A 116 6.63 -7.55 6.73
N ASN A 117 6.57 -8.63 5.95
CA ASN A 117 6.66 -8.55 4.49
C ASN A 117 5.47 -7.80 3.87
N ALA A 118 4.26 -7.94 4.43
CA ALA A 118 3.12 -7.11 4.02
C ALA A 118 3.36 -5.62 4.32
N CYS A 119 3.98 -5.28 5.45
CA CYS A 119 4.40 -3.90 5.76
C CYS A 119 5.47 -3.39 4.76
N VAL A 120 6.43 -4.23 4.36
CA VAL A 120 7.42 -3.89 3.32
C VAL A 120 6.73 -3.65 1.98
N LEU A 121 5.69 -4.42 1.63
CA LEU A 121 4.89 -4.20 0.42
C LEU A 121 4.13 -2.87 0.45
N ALA A 122 3.64 -2.47 1.61
CA ALA A 122 2.91 -1.21 1.80
C ALA A 122 3.84 0.02 1.80
N PHE A 123 5.06 -0.13 2.32
CA PHE A 123 5.98 0.97 2.57
C PHE A 123 6.25 1.89 1.36
N PRO A 124 6.41 1.41 0.11
CA PRO A 124 6.65 2.29 -1.03
C PRO A 124 5.59 3.37 -1.23
N ASN A 125 4.32 3.04 -0.95
CA ASN A 125 3.22 3.98 -1.11
C ASN A 125 3.20 5.01 0.01
N VAL A 126 3.37 4.53 1.25
CA VAL A 126 3.50 5.37 2.43
C VAL A 126 4.67 6.35 2.26
N TYR A 127 5.81 5.86 1.81
CA TYR A 127 7.01 6.66 1.60
C TYR A 127 6.84 7.74 0.51
N ARG A 128 6.21 7.39 -0.62
CA ARG A 128 5.94 8.37 -1.69
C ARG A 128 4.97 9.45 -1.21
N ARG A 129 3.92 9.10 -0.48
CA ARG A 129 3.01 10.09 0.12
C ARG A 129 3.73 10.99 1.11
N TRP A 130 4.64 10.44 1.92
CA TRP A 130 5.47 11.22 2.81
C TRP A 130 6.36 12.21 2.06
N GLN A 131 7.03 11.77 0.98
CA GLN A 131 7.84 12.64 0.13
C GLN A 131 7.03 13.80 -0.45
N THR A 132 5.78 13.54 -0.83
CA THR A 132 4.89 14.54 -1.41
C THR A 132 4.43 15.56 -0.34
N ARG A 133 4.13 15.11 0.89
CA ARG A 133 3.78 16.01 2.01
C ARG A 133 4.92 16.98 2.34
N GLY A 134 6.15 16.51 2.35
CA GLY A 134 7.35 17.33 2.61
C GLY A 134 7.59 18.43 1.59
N ASN A 135 7.04 18.32 0.39
CA ASN A 135 7.13 19.31 -0.69
C ASN A 135 5.99 20.35 -0.67
N GLY A 136 5.24 20.48 0.42
CA GLY A 136 4.26 21.56 0.60
C GLY A 136 2.86 21.29 0.05
N TRP A 137 2.56 20.06 -0.28
CA TRP A 137 1.23 19.65 -0.76
C TRP A 137 0.35 19.21 0.42
N GLN A 138 -0.31 20.16 1.05
CA GLN A 138 -1.47 19.91 1.89
C GLN A 138 -2.68 19.70 0.96
N ASP A 139 -3.37 18.57 1.14
CA ASP A 139 -4.64 18.21 0.50
C ASP A 139 -4.62 17.67 -0.92
N VAL A 140 -4.01 16.50 -1.13
CA VAL A 140 -4.23 15.80 -2.40
C VAL A 140 -4.53 14.32 -2.19
N ARG A 141 -5.75 14.02 -1.82
CA ARG A 141 -6.23 12.62 -1.66
C ARG A 141 -6.80 11.96 -2.92
N LEU A 142 -7.08 12.72 -3.95
CA LEU A 142 -7.55 12.24 -5.26
C LEU A 142 -6.96 13.06 -6.41
N VAL A 143 -6.48 14.25 -6.11
CA VAL A 143 -5.93 15.21 -7.05
C VAL A 143 -4.56 14.78 -7.57
N ASP A 144 -3.73 14.03 -6.79
CA ASP A 144 -2.39 13.62 -7.26
C ASP A 144 -2.39 12.64 -8.43
N THR A 145 -3.42 11.81 -8.56
CA THR A 145 -3.56 10.99 -9.78
C THR A 145 -3.90 11.89 -10.98
N VAL A 146 -4.51 13.03 -10.73
CA VAL A 146 -4.90 14.01 -11.74
C VAL A 146 -3.86 15.12 -11.84
N ALA A 147 -3.29 15.62 -10.74
CA ALA A 147 -2.26 16.67 -10.73
C ALA A 147 -0.87 16.20 -11.18
N SER A 148 -0.55 14.91 -11.13
CA SER A 148 0.57 14.36 -11.94
C SER A 148 0.31 14.51 -13.45
N LEU A 149 -0.87 14.97 -13.83
CA LEU A 149 -1.24 15.37 -15.20
C LEU A 149 -0.95 16.84 -15.48
N GLU A 150 -0.79 17.66 -14.46
CA GLU A 150 -0.62 19.10 -14.56
C GLU A 150 0.71 19.59 -14.02
N ASN A 151 1.77 19.44 -14.81
CA ASN A 151 2.87 20.39 -14.77
C ASN A 151 2.43 21.68 -15.51
N VAL A 152 1.33 22.30 -15.06
CA VAL A 152 0.96 23.65 -15.45
C VAL A 152 0.62 24.41 -14.18
N VAL A 153 1.58 25.21 -13.75
CA VAL A 153 1.42 26.24 -12.72
C VAL A 153 0.38 27.21 -13.22
N THR A 154 -0.78 27.23 -12.56
CA THR A 154 -1.70 28.35 -12.66
C THR A 154 -1.87 28.91 -11.25
N GLU A 155 -1.44 30.15 -11.04
CA GLU A 155 -1.75 30.92 -9.85
C GLU A 155 -3.26 31.22 -9.86
N GLY A 156 -4.05 30.46 -9.09
CA GLY A 156 -5.51 30.62 -8.99
C GLY A 156 -5.97 30.97 -7.58
N THR A 157 -7.18 31.52 -7.48
CA THR A 157 -7.83 31.87 -6.21
C THR A 157 -8.48 30.63 -5.54
N PRO A 158 -8.84 30.69 -4.22
CA PRO A 158 -9.54 29.56 -3.56
C PRO A 158 -10.85 29.14 -4.21
N GLU A 159 -11.51 30.02 -4.94
CA GLU A 159 -12.76 29.74 -5.70
C GLU A 159 -12.47 28.90 -6.95
N ASP A 160 -11.34 29.16 -7.62
CA ASP A 160 -10.88 28.37 -8.76
C ASP A 160 -10.56 26.92 -8.37
N ALA A 161 -10.02 26.71 -7.17
CA ALA A 161 -9.71 25.38 -6.64
C ALA A 161 -10.97 24.51 -6.41
N VAL A 162 -12.11 25.10 -6.05
CA VAL A 162 -13.38 24.37 -5.87
C VAL A 162 -13.98 23.96 -7.22
N ILE A 163 -13.92 24.85 -8.20
CA ILE A 163 -14.42 24.59 -9.55
C ILE A 163 -13.56 23.48 -10.22
N GLU A 164 -12.26 23.53 -10.01
CA GLU A 164 -11.33 22.53 -10.52
C GLU A 164 -11.56 21.15 -9.88
N GLN A 165 -11.87 21.09 -8.58
CA GLN A 165 -12.20 19.85 -7.88
C GLN A 165 -13.50 19.22 -8.41
N ASP A 166 -14.52 20.00 -8.70
CA ASP A 166 -15.78 19.50 -9.25
C ASP A 166 -15.61 18.98 -10.69
N ALA A 167 -14.81 19.64 -11.51
CA ALA A 167 -14.45 19.17 -12.85
C ALA A 167 -13.67 17.84 -12.81
N VAL A 168 -12.74 17.70 -11.87
CA VAL A 168 -11.98 16.45 -11.64
C VAL A 168 -12.91 15.32 -11.18
N ASN A 169 -13.82 15.59 -10.27
CA ASN A 169 -14.79 14.61 -9.79
C ASN A 169 -15.73 14.16 -10.92
N ALA A 170 -16.20 15.08 -11.75
CA ALA A 170 -17.02 14.78 -12.91
C ALA A 170 -16.24 13.94 -13.94
N ALA A 171 -14.98 14.30 -14.20
CA ALA A 171 -14.10 13.56 -15.09
C ALA A 171 -13.85 12.13 -14.60
N PHE A 172 -13.63 11.96 -13.29
CA PHE A 172 -13.45 10.64 -12.70
C PHE A 172 -14.75 9.81 -12.73
N ALA A 173 -15.90 10.45 -12.53
CA ALA A 173 -17.21 9.81 -12.65
C ALA A 173 -17.52 9.34 -14.08
N ALA A 174 -17.02 10.04 -15.10
CA ALA A 174 -17.16 9.66 -16.50
C ALA A 174 -16.29 8.46 -16.93
N LEU A 175 -15.31 8.07 -16.13
CA LEU A 175 -14.50 6.88 -16.40
C LEU A 175 -15.30 5.60 -16.16
N SER A 176 -15.06 4.57 -16.97
CA SER A 176 -15.59 3.23 -16.69
C SER A 176 -15.09 2.73 -15.32
N GLU A 177 -15.90 1.87 -14.68
CA GLU A 177 -15.56 1.28 -13.38
C GLU A 177 -14.19 0.60 -13.38
N ASP A 178 -13.86 -0.12 -14.47
CA ASP A 178 -12.57 -0.76 -14.65
C ASP A 178 -11.41 0.25 -14.66
N ASN A 179 -11.59 1.40 -15.33
CA ASN A 179 -10.56 2.43 -15.39
C ASN A 179 -10.42 3.17 -14.06
N ARG A 180 -11.53 3.42 -13.35
CA ARG A 180 -11.50 3.97 -11.99
C ARG A 180 -10.75 3.05 -11.04
N ARG A 181 -11.07 1.74 -11.08
CA ARG A 181 -10.41 0.73 -10.25
C ARG A 181 -8.92 0.62 -10.57
N LEU A 182 -8.57 0.70 -11.84
CA LEU A 182 -7.18 0.65 -12.30
C LEU A 182 -6.39 1.89 -11.86
N LEU A 183 -6.96 3.09 -11.99
CA LEU A 183 -6.35 4.33 -11.51
C LEU A 183 -6.21 4.33 -10.00
N PHE A 184 -7.24 3.87 -9.27
CA PHE A 184 -7.20 3.73 -7.82
C PHE A 184 -6.05 2.80 -7.37
N LEU A 185 -5.92 1.61 -7.97
CA LEU A 185 -4.82 0.69 -7.65
C LEU A 185 -3.45 1.29 -7.97
N HIS A 186 -3.34 2.00 -9.08
CA HIS A 186 -2.11 2.70 -9.45
C HIS A 186 -1.77 3.81 -8.46
N ASP A 187 -2.75 4.57 -8.00
CA ASP A 187 -2.61 5.61 -6.99
C ASP A 187 -2.20 5.02 -5.62
N GLN A 188 -2.76 3.89 -5.28
CA GLN A 188 -2.32 3.09 -4.12
C GLN A 188 -0.92 2.49 -4.31
N GLY A 189 -0.24 2.81 -5.46
CA GLY A 189 1.15 2.48 -5.78
C GLY A 189 1.37 1.01 -6.14
N TYR A 190 0.32 0.28 -6.49
CA TYR A 190 0.50 -1.03 -7.09
C TYR A 190 1.29 -0.88 -8.39
N SER A 191 2.29 -1.73 -8.59
CA SER A 191 3.02 -1.79 -9.86
C SER A 191 2.10 -2.27 -10.99
N HIS A 192 2.45 -1.95 -12.23
CA HIS A 192 1.70 -2.44 -13.39
C HIS A 192 1.59 -3.97 -13.44
N ALA A 193 2.58 -4.69 -12.91
CA ALA A 193 2.55 -6.15 -12.80
C ALA A 193 1.48 -6.61 -11.79
N GLU A 194 1.47 -6.04 -10.59
CA GLU A 194 0.49 -6.37 -9.54
C GLU A 194 -0.94 -6.01 -9.96
N ILE A 195 -1.14 -4.84 -10.59
CA ILE A 195 -2.43 -4.44 -11.15
C ILE A 195 -2.85 -5.43 -12.26
N GLY A 196 -1.87 -5.87 -13.06
CA GLY A 196 -2.09 -6.86 -14.11
C GLY A 196 -2.59 -8.19 -13.54
N GLU A 197 -1.99 -8.68 -12.47
CA GLU A 197 -2.43 -9.90 -11.78
C GLU A 197 -3.85 -9.74 -11.20
N LEU A 198 -4.10 -8.63 -10.50
CA LEU A 198 -5.41 -8.35 -9.88
C LEU A 198 -6.55 -8.22 -10.89
N LEU A 199 -6.29 -7.58 -12.03
CA LEU A 199 -7.30 -7.29 -13.07
C LEU A 199 -7.22 -8.26 -14.25
N ARG A 200 -6.38 -9.29 -14.21
CA ARG A 200 -6.11 -10.25 -15.29
C ARG A 200 -5.70 -9.56 -16.60
N LEU A 201 -4.80 -8.60 -16.48
CA LEU A 201 -4.24 -7.84 -17.59
C LEU A 201 -2.72 -8.05 -17.66
N THR A 202 -2.14 -7.86 -18.84
CA THR A 202 -0.68 -7.78 -18.93
C THR A 202 -0.20 -6.43 -18.39
N PRO A 203 1.03 -6.34 -17.83
CA PRO A 203 1.59 -5.06 -17.35
C PRO A 203 1.57 -3.97 -18.41
N ARG A 204 1.82 -4.33 -19.68
CA ARG A 204 1.75 -3.41 -20.81
C ARG A 204 0.32 -2.93 -21.11
N ALA A 205 -0.68 -3.79 -20.91
CA ALA A 205 -2.09 -3.40 -21.04
C ALA A 205 -2.51 -2.44 -19.92
N VAL A 206 -2.02 -2.66 -18.69
CA VAL A 206 -2.22 -1.76 -17.54
C VAL A 206 -1.63 -0.38 -17.85
N GLU A 207 -0.37 -0.30 -18.26
CA GLU A 207 0.29 0.95 -18.64
C GLU A 207 -0.50 1.71 -19.72
N GLY A 208 -0.91 1.00 -20.78
CA GLY A 208 -1.68 1.58 -21.87
C GLY A 208 -3.06 2.07 -21.43
N ARG A 209 -3.73 1.38 -20.49
CA ARG A 209 -5.02 1.80 -19.95
C ARG A 209 -4.87 3.01 -19.02
N ILE A 210 -3.87 3.04 -18.14
CA ILE A 210 -3.57 4.19 -17.29
C ILE A 210 -3.34 5.43 -18.16
N ARG A 211 -2.48 5.32 -19.18
CA ARG A 211 -2.22 6.43 -20.10
C ARG A 211 -3.48 6.93 -20.78
N ARG A 212 -4.35 6.04 -21.28
CA ARG A 212 -5.62 6.44 -21.91
C ARG A 212 -6.59 7.07 -20.92
N ALA A 213 -6.75 6.49 -19.73
CA ALA A 213 -7.60 7.03 -18.68
C ALA A 213 -7.15 8.43 -18.26
N ARG A 214 -5.85 8.66 -18.12
CA ARG A 214 -5.27 9.99 -17.86
C ARG A 214 -5.58 10.98 -19.01
N LEU A 215 -5.43 10.55 -20.25
CA LEU A 215 -5.74 11.40 -21.40
C LEU A 215 -7.23 11.73 -21.52
N SER A 216 -8.14 10.82 -21.15
CA SER A 216 -9.57 11.10 -21.17
C SER A 216 -9.98 12.09 -20.07
N VAL A 217 -9.39 12.00 -18.89
CA VAL A 217 -9.60 12.99 -17.82
C VAL A 217 -9.11 14.38 -18.25
N ARG A 218 -7.97 14.46 -18.93
CA ARG A 218 -7.39 15.72 -19.40
C ARG A 218 -8.17 16.39 -20.56
N ARG A 219 -9.00 15.64 -21.28
CA ARG A 219 -9.76 16.15 -22.46
C ARG A 219 -11.18 16.60 -22.13
N LEU A 220 -11.60 16.55 -20.86
CA LEU A 220 -12.91 17.04 -20.44
C LEU A 220 -12.85 18.57 -20.23
N PRO A 221 -13.88 19.33 -20.56
CA PRO A 221 -13.82 20.34 -21.62
C PRO A 221 -13.71 21.78 -21.15
N GLU A 222 -13.10 22.59 -22.02
CA GLU A 222 -13.32 24.02 -22.14
C GLU A 222 -14.71 24.37 -22.80
N GLU A 223 -15.64 23.44 -22.92
CA GLU A 223 -16.86 23.65 -23.76
C GLU A 223 -18.10 24.15 -23.00
N GLU A 224 -18.01 24.54 -21.73
CA GLU A 224 -19.07 25.29 -21.04
C GLU A 224 -18.50 26.48 -20.26
N ARG A 225 -17.94 27.44 -20.99
CA ARG A 225 -17.77 28.81 -20.51
C ARG A 225 -18.73 29.74 -21.24
#